data_0d4fa6bc2547771d5045a53b8b69c2fb
#
_entry.id   0d4fa6bc2547771d5045a53b8b69c2fb
#
_cell.length_a   1.000
_cell.length_b   1.000
_cell.length_c   1.000
_cell.angle_alpha   90.00
_cell.angle_beta   90.00
_cell.angle_gamma   90.00
#
_symmetry.space_group_name_H-M   'P 1'
#
loop_
_entity.id
_entity.type
_entity.pdbx_description
1 polymer ?
#
loop_
_entity_poly.entity_id
_entity_poly.type
_entity_poly.pdbx_seq_one_letter_code
_entity_poly.pdbx_strand_id
1 'polypeptide(L)' 'SLQQERQALLAEMEFYKADPSKAPALLRHRLNDNTEQQASQQRRLAAQQDEVARINARFDEELKRLEQLWAAQRQPRPGR' A
#
# COMPACT_ATOMS: atom_id res chain seq x y z
N SER A 1 7.64 -9.07 -13.29
CA SER A 1 6.67 -8.47 -12.37
C SER A 1 5.32 -9.16 -12.47
N LEU A 2 4.50 -9.02 -11.43
CA LEU A 2 3.14 -9.57 -11.42
C LEU A 2 2.28 -8.97 -12.53
N GLN A 3 2.47 -7.71 -12.83
CA GLN A 3 1.69 -7.04 -13.87
C GLN A 3 2.06 -7.54 -15.25
N GLN A 4 3.35 -7.74 -15.53
CA GLN A 4 3.81 -8.32 -16.79
C GLN A 4 3.32 -9.75 -16.96
N GLU A 5 3.38 -10.55 -15.90
CA GLU A 5 2.83 -11.90 -15.90
C GLU A 5 1.33 -11.90 -16.17
N ARG A 6 0.59 -10.99 -15.54
CA ARG A 6 -0.85 -10.86 -15.77
C ARG A 6 -1.15 -10.51 -17.21
N GLN A 7 -0.41 -9.59 -17.81
CA GLN A 7 -0.60 -9.22 -19.21
C GLN A 7 -0.37 -10.39 -20.14
N ALA A 8 0.66 -11.19 -19.89
CA ALA A 8 0.94 -12.40 -20.68
C ALA A 8 -0.19 -13.42 -20.55
N LEU A 9 -0.70 -13.64 -19.33
CA LEU A 9 -1.80 -14.57 -19.09
C LEU A 9 -3.10 -14.11 -19.73
N LEU A 10 -3.38 -12.81 -19.69
CA LEU A 10 -4.57 -12.25 -20.35
C LEU A 10 -4.46 -12.36 -21.87
N ALA A 11 -3.26 -12.18 -22.42
CA ALA A 11 -3.02 -12.36 -23.86
C ALA A 11 -3.31 -13.81 -24.28
N GLU A 12 -2.90 -14.79 -23.47
CA GLU A 12 -3.24 -16.17 -23.73
C GLU A 12 -4.74 -16.43 -23.66
N MET A 13 -5.44 -15.79 -22.73
CA MET A 13 -6.90 -15.93 -22.60
C MET A 13 -7.65 -15.37 -23.81
N GLU A 14 -7.05 -14.44 -24.57
CA GLU A 14 -7.68 -13.90 -25.78
C GLU A 14 -7.99 -15.01 -26.80
N PHE A 15 -7.19 -16.07 -26.85
CA PHE A 15 -7.46 -17.20 -27.73
C PHE A 15 -8.74 -17.95 -27.38
N TYR A 16 -9.23 -17.79 -26.15
CA TYR A 16 -10.43 -18.46 -25.66
C TYR A 16 -11.59 -17.48 -25.45
N LYS A 17 -11.51 -16.30 -26.05
CA LYS A 17 -12.49 -15.23 -25.86
C LYS A 17 -13.90 -15.67 -26.26
N ALA A 18 -14.04 -16.46 -27.34
CA ALA A 18 -15.35 -16.94 -27.80
C ALA A 18 -15.96 -17.98 -26.88
N ASP A 19 -15.13 -18.79 -26.21
CA ASP A 19 -15.55 -19.81 -25.27
C ASP A 19 -14.54 -19.93 -24.14
N PRO A 20 -14.68 -19.12 -23.07
CA PRO A 20 -13.73 -19.15 -21.95
C PRO A 20 -13.63 -20.52 -21.25
N SER A 21 -14.67 -21.35 -21.35
CA SER A 21 -14.66 -22.68 -20.74
C SER A 21 -13.64 -23.62 -21.36
N LYS A 22 -13.18 -23.32 -22.59
CA LYS A 22 -12.13 -24.11 -23.26
C LYS A 22 -10.73 -23.75 -22.81
N ALA A 23 -10.56 -22.70 -22.04
CA ALA A 23 -9.25 -22.34 -21.53
C ALA A 23 -8.68 -23.44 -20.63
N PRO A 24 -7.37 -23.76 -20.74
CA PRO A 24 -6.78 -24.78 -19.88
C PRO A 24 -6.93 -24.42 -18.40
N ALA A 25 -7.16 -25.45 -17.57
CA ALA A 25 -7.29 -25.24 -16.12
C ALA A 25 -6.05 -24.57 -15.55
N LEU A 26 -4.85 -24.93 -16.05
CA LEU A 26 -3.61 -24.34 -15.59
C LEU A 26 -3.57 -22.82 -15.82
N LEU A 27 -4.05 -22.36 -16.98
CA LEU A 27 -4.10 -20.94 -17.31
C LEU A 27 -5.04 -20.20 -16.35
N ARG A 28 -6.22 -20.76 -16.08
CA ARG A 28 -7.17 -20.18 -15.13
C ARG A 28 -6.59 -20.12 -13.71
N HIS A 29 -5.90 -21.18 -13.28
CA HIS A 29 -5.25 -21.22 -11.98
C HIS A 29 -4.17 -20.14 -11.86
N ARG A 30 -3.35 -19.99 -12.89
CA ARG A 30 -2.30 -18.95 -12.90
C ARG A 30 -2.88 -17.54 -12.83
N LEU A 31 -4.00 -17.29 -13.51
CA LEU A 31 -4.68 -16.00 -13.44
C LEU A 31 -5.24 -15.75 -12.04
N ASN A 32 -5.86 -16.75 -11.43
CA ASN A 32 -6.38 -16.63 -10.07
C ASN A 32 -5.25 -16.38 -9.07
N ASP A 33 -4.15 -17.11 -9.17
CA ASP A 33 -2.99 -16.92 -8.30
C ASP A 33 -2.41 -15.52 -8.46
N ASN A 34 -2.30 -15.05 -9.70
CA ASN A 34 -1.82 -13.70 -10.00
C ASN A 34 -2.73 -12.65 -9.36
N THR A 35 -4.05 -12.81 -9.48
CA THR A 35 -5.03 -11.92 -8.86
C THR A 35 -4.88 -11.87 -7.33
N GLU A 36 -4.72 -13.04 -6.71
CA GLU A 36 -4.53 -13.13 -5.26
C GLU A 36 -3.23 -12.49 -4.82
N GLN A 37 -2.15 -12.71 -5.57
CA GLN A 37 -0.85 -12.12 -5.26
C GLN A 37 -0.89 -10.59 -5.38
N GLN A 38 -1.55 -10.07 -6.41
CA GLN A 38 -1.72 -8.61 -6.56
C GLN A 38 -2.53 -8.02 -5.41
N ALA A 39 -3.62 -8.68 -5.02
CA ALA A 39 -4.43 -8.22 -3.89
C ALA A 39 -3.63 -8.24 -2.59
N SER A 40 -2.82 -9.28 -2.37
CA SER A 40 -1.95 -9.39 -1.21
C SER A 40 -0.90 -8.28 -1.18
N GLN A 41 -0.29 -7.96 -2.32
CA GLN A 41 0.68 -6.86 -2.43
C GLN A 41 0.04 -5.53 -2.11
N GLN A 42 -1.16 -5.28 -2.63
CA GLN A 42 -1.89 -4.04 -2.37
C GLN A 42 -2.22 -3.88 -0.89
N ARG A 43 -2.65 -4.97 -0.24
CA ARG A 43 -2.92 -4.94 1.20
C ARG A 43 -1.66 -4.62 2.01
N ARG A 44 -0.53 -5.22 1.64
CA ARG A 44 0.74 -4.93 2.32
C ARG A 44 1.18 -3.48 2.12
N LEU A 45 1.03 -2.98 0.90
CA LEU A 45 1.37 -1.59 0.60
C LEU A 45 0.50 -0.62 1.39
N ALA A 46 -0.81 -0.87 1.44
CA ALA A 46 -1.75 -0.07 2.23
C ALA A 46 -1.38 -0.09 3.72
N ALA A 47 -1.05 -1.27 4.25
CA ALA A 47 -0.61 -1.39 5.64
C ALA A 47 0.67 -0.61 5.92
N GLN A 48 1.64 -0.64 4.99
CA GLN A 48 2.87 0.13 5.11
C GLN A 48 2.60 1.63 5.07
N GLN A 49 1.72 2.09 4.19
CA GLN A 49 1.33 3.50 4.10
C GLN A 49 0.65 3.97 5.37
N ASP A 50 -0.23 3.14 5.95
CA ASP A 50 -0.87 3.45 7.23
C ASP A 50 0.15 3.55 8.36
N GLU A 51 1.13 2.64 8.37
CA GLU A 51 2.20 2.67 9.37
C GLU A 51 3.05 3.94 9.26
N VAL A 52 3.43 4.32 8.05
CA VAL A 52 4.17 5.56 7.81
C VAL A 52 3.36 6.77 8.27
N ALA A 53 2.06 6.81 7.95
CA ALA A 53 1.18 7.90 8.37
C ALA A 53 1.11 8.01 9.90
N ARG A 54 1.02 6.87 10.60
CA ARG A 54 0.99 6.86 12.07
C ARG A 54 2.31 7.36 12.66
N ILE A 55 3.44 6.93 12.09
CA ILE A 55 4.75 7.39 12.54
C ILE A 55 4.90 8.89 12.34
N ASN A 56 4.51 9.40 11.18
CA ASN A 56 4.57 10.82 10.88
C ASN A 56 3.69 11.65 11.81
N ALA A 57 2.47 11.18 12.10
CA ALA A 57 1.57 11.85 13.03
C ALA A 57 2.16 11.92 14.43
N ARG A 58 2.81 10.85 14.87
CA ARG A 58 3.47 10.80 16.18
C ARG A 58 4.64 11.80 16.25
N PHE A 59 5.45 11.86 15.20
CA PHE A 59 6.54 12.83 15.10
C PHE A 59 6.02 14.27 15.15
N ASP A 60 4.95 14.55 14.42
CA ASP A 60 4.35 15.89 14.39
C ASP A 60 3.86 16.29 15.79
N GLU A 61 3.24 15.38 16.53
CA GLU A 61 2.78 15.64 17.89
C GLU A 61 3.95 15.91 18.83
N GLU A 62 5.02 15.11 18.74
CA GLU A 62 6.22 15.29 19.54
C GLU A 62 6.90 16.62 19.23
N LEU A 63 6.98 16.98 17.96
CA LEU A 63 7.57 18.25 17.54
C LEU A 63 6.78 19.44 18.09
N LYS A 64 5.45 19.40 18.01
CA LYS A 64 4.60 20.43 18.59
C LYS A 64 4.81 20.57 20.08
N ARG A 65 4.94 19.44 20.79
CA ARG A 65 5.18 19.45 22.22
C ARG A 65 6.52 20.12 22.56
N LEU A 66 7.57 19.80 21.81
CA LEU A 66 8.87 20.40 21.97
C LEU A 66 8.85 21.91 21.69
N GLU A 67 8.19 22.31 20.64
CA GLU A 67 8.05 23.72 20.29
C GLU A 67 7.33 24.50 21.40
N GLN A 68 6.29 23.91 21.98
CA GLN A 68 5.57 24.52 23.10
C GLN A 68 6.45 24.67 24.33
N LEU A 69 7.25 23.65 24.64
CA LEU A 69 8.19 23.70 25.75
C LEU A 69 9.27 24.77 25.54
N TRP A 70 9.82 24.85 24.34
CA TRP A 70 10.80 25.87 23.99
C TRP A 70 10.22 27.28 24.08
N ALA A 71 9.00 27.47 23.59
CA ALA A 71 8.31 28.76 23.65
C ALA A 71 8.07 29.16 25.11
N ALA A 72 7.69 28.23 25.96
CA ALA A 72 7.50 28.50 27.39
C ALA A 72 8.81 28.91 28.08
N GLN A 73 9.94 28.28 27.70
CA GLN A 73 11.24 28.62 28.23
C GLN A 73 11.75 29.99 27.79
N ARG A 74 11.38 30.44 26.59
CA ARG A 74 11.78 31.71 26.02
C ARG A 74 11.02 32.90 26.58
N GLN A 75 9.82 32.67 27.12
CA GLN A 75 9.01 33.76 27.66
C GLN A 75 9.58 34.28 28.98
N PRO A 76 9.62 35.59 29.18
CA PRO A 76 10.04 36.13 30.45
C PRO A 76 9.08 35.70 31.56
N ARG A 77 9.65 35.32 32.71
CA ARG A 77 8.83 34.91 33.84
C ARG A 77 8.12 36.09 34.44
N PRO A 78 6.80 36.00 34.74
CA PRO A 78 6.09 37.08 35.42
C PRO A 78 6.72 37.33 36.79
N GLY A 79 6.75 38.61 37.19
CA GLY A 79 7.23 38.99 38.50
C GLY A 79 8.73 39.22 38.63
N ARG A 80 9.48 39.22 37.57
CA ARG A 80 10.89 39.57 37.56
C ARG A 80 11.14 40.96 37.01
#